data_bb1ee6e9d683e2c1a4a1387c8e6a95c9
#
_entry.id   bb1ee6e9d683e2c1a4a1387c8e6a95c9
#
_cell.length_a   1.000
_cell.length_b   1.000
_cell.length_c   1.000
_cell.angle_alpha   90.00
_cell.angle_beta   90.00
_cell.angle_gamma   90.00
#
_symmetry.space_group_name_H-M   'P 1'
#
loop_
_entity.id
_entity.type
_entity.pdbx_description
1 polymer ?
#
loop_
_entity_poly.entity_id
_entity_poly.type
_entity_poly.pdbx_seq_one_letter_code
_entity_poly.pdbx_strand_id
1 'polypeptide(L)'
;MEPVEILTGDLLIRPWRPDDARAVYEACQDPGIQRWTLVPSPYERADAERFVGEFTSAAWATRSAAPLGVFHQASGELLGSNGLGSINSARNSAELGYWTAPWARGRGVALAATRAVATWAFTTLRLDRLTWSAEIGNQASRLVALRAGFQIRGEQRMAQPHPRGRRESWVGSLLPGEVTATIPAQYAPGSRFVRRAGVFGAPPPVLSLDGVPGRLRAPAERDLDAVTRACQDAESARWTTVPAPYQPSDAEFYVLDHLPGQWARGTGAGFAITDADDRYVGGVDLRVHADDDGVGEIGYLVAPWARGRGYAPAAVRAICAWGFAALGLERIAWYAYLGNDASRRVAEKVGFAMESVGRGVCVQRGERRDAWVGSLLPADLA
;
A
#
# COMPACT_ATOMS: atom_id res chain seq x y z
N MET A 1 25.81 -15.40 21.31
CA MET A 1 24.82 -16.28 20.65
C MET A 1 25.59 -17.10 19.62
N GLU A 2 25.39 -18.40 19.57
CA GLU A 2 26.11 -19.22 18.60
C GLU A 2 25.52 -19.04 17.19
N PRO A 3 26.37 -18.95 16.16
CA PRO A 3 25.92 -18.93 14.78
C PRO A 3 25.13 -20.21 14.45
N VAL A 4 24.10 -20.03 13.60
CA VAL A 4 23.19 -21.12 13.22
C VAL A 4 23.11 -21.27 11.71
N GLU A 5 22.99 -22.48 11.22
CA GLU A 5 22.58 -22.80 9.85
C GLU A 5 21.20 -23.46 9.89
N ILE A 6 20.25 -22.91 9.12
CA ILE A 6 18.88 -23.39 9.05
C ILE A 6 18.62 -23.84 7.62
N LEU A 7 18.18 -25.09 7.46
CA LEU A 7 17.78 -25.66 6.18
C LEU A 7 16.26 -25.70 6.09
N THR A 8 15.71 -25.21 4.98
CA THR A 8 14.27 -25.28 4.70
C THR A 8 14.02 -25.34 3.19
N GLY A 9 13.49 -26.48 2.71
CA GLY A 9 13.41 -26.73 1.27
C GLY A 9 14.77 -26.57 0.61
N ASP A 10 14.85 -25.78 -0.45
CA ASP A 10 16.09 -25.51 -1.19
C ASP A 10 16.90 -24.34 -0.61
N LEU A 11 16.54 -23.84 0.57
CA LEU A 11 17.19 -22.69 1.17
C LEU A 11 18.16 -23.10 2.27
N LEU A 12 19.36 -22.52 2.24
CA LEU A 12 20.32 -22.48 3.33
C LEU A 12 20.32 -21.06 3.90
N ILE A 13 19.92 -20.91 5.16
CA ILE A 13 19.93 -19.65 5.89
C ILE A 13 21.07 -19.71 6.89
N ARG A 14 22.08 -18.85 6.74
CA ARG A 14 23.29 -18.89 7.53
C ARG A 14 23.85 -17.49 7.82
N PRO A 15 24.71 -17.34 8.82
CA PRO A 15 25.46 -16.11 9.03
C PRO A 15 26.24 -15.70 7.77
N TRP A 16 26.43 -14.41 7.62
CA TRP A 16 27.20 -13.83 6.54
C TRP A 16 28.68 -14.18 6.63
N ARG A 17 29.33 -14.28 5.49
CA ARG A 17 30.78 -14.52 5.35
C ARG A 17 31.38 -13.37 4.54
N PRO A 18 32.68 -13.04 4.73
CA PRO A 18 33.32 -11.97 3.96
C PRO A 18 33.18 -12.14 2.44
N ASP A 19 33.20 -13.37 1.94
CA ASP A 19 33.06 -13.69 0.52
C ASP A 19 31.67 -13.35 -0.05
N ASP A 20 30.66 -13.15 0.79
CA ASP A 20 29.30 -12.77 0.37
C ASP A 20 29.21 -11.27 -0.04
N ALA A 21 30.22 -10.45 0.28
CA ALA A 21 30.20 -9.00 0.06
C ALA A 21 29.84 -8.61 -1.38
N ARG A 22 30.40 -9.32 -2.36
CA ARG A 22 30.11 -9.08 -3.77
C ARG A 22 28.63 -9.28 -4.10
N ALA A 23 28.05 -10.39 -3.66
CA ALA A 23 26.64 -10.70 -3.93
C ALA A 23 25.69 -9.73 -3.22
N VAL A 24 26.02 -9.31 -1.99
CA VAL A 24 25.29 -8.28 -1.25
C VAL A 24 25.36 -6.94 -1.99
N TYR A 25 26.54 -6.54 -2.47
CA TYR A 25 26.70 -5.32 -3.24
C TYR A 25 25.81 -5.34 -4.50
N GLU A 26 25.87 -6.41 -5.29
CA GLU A 26 25.07 -6.58 -6.50
C GLU A 26 23.56 -6.53 -6.20
N ALA A 27 23.09 -7.19 -5.14
CA ALA A 27 21.68 -7.17 -4.74
C ALA A 27 21.20 -5.79 -4.29
N CYS A 28 22.03 -5.08 -3.50
CA CYS A 28 21.67 -3.78 -2.94
C CYS A 28 21.76 -2.60 -3.94
N GLN A 29 22.19 -2.85 -5.20
CA GLN A 29 22.02 -1.88 -6.29
C GLN A 29 20.54 -1.74 -6.70
N ASP A 30 19.68 -2.67 -6.32
CA ASP A 30 18.25 -2.62 -6.66
C ASP A 30 17.56 -1.42 -6.01
N PRO A 31 16.87 -0.57 -6.82
CA PRO A 31 16.17 0.59 -6.28
C PRO A 31 15.08 0.25 -5.26
N GLY A 32 14.46 -0.93 -5.37
CA GLY A 32 13.45 -1.40 -4.43
C GLY A 32 14.04 -1.74 -3.07
N ILE A 33 15.24 -2.36 -3.01
CA ILE A 33 15.93 -2.61 -1.75
C ILE A 33 16.32 -1.27 -1.11
N GLN A 34 16.91 -0.34 -1.87
CA GLN A 34 17.27 0.99 -1.37
C GLN A 34 16.04 1.81 -0.94
N ARG A 35 14.90 1.61 -1.61
CA ARG A 35 13.64 2.33 -1.29
C ARG A 35 13.01 1.84 0.02
N TRP A 36 13.03 0.54 0.29
CA TRP A 36 12.25 -0.07 1.35
C TRP A 36 13.05 -0.56 2.56
N THR A 37 14.37 -0.35 2.55
CA THR A 37 15.26 -0.77 3.65
C THR A 37 16.13 0.40 4.12
N LEU A 38 16.92 0.14 5.15
CA LEU A 38 17.85 1.12 5.71
C LEU A 38 19.25 1.08 5.06
N VAL A 39 19.41 0.37 3.95
CA VAL A 39 20.69 0.36 3.24
C VAL A 39 21.02 1.76 2.72
N PRO A 40 22.29 2.19 2.72
CA PRO A 40 22.71 3.46 2.13
C PRO A 40 22.26 3.62 0.67
N SER A 41 22.06 4.86 0.24
CA SER A 41 21.75 5.20 -1.15
C SER A 41 22.50 6.48 -1.54
N PRO A 42 23.49 6.40 -2.46
CA PRO A 42 23.92 5.20 -3.20
C PRO A 42 24.53 4.13 -2.29
N TYR A 43 24.44 2.85 -2.71
CA TYR A 43 25.05 1.73 -2.01
C TYR A 43 26.42 1.43 -2.61
N GLU A 44 27.47 1.50 -1.81
CA GLU A 44 28.84 1.32 -2.24
C GLU A 44 29.39 -0.08 -1.86
N ARG A 45 30.43 -0.52 -2.54
CA ARG A 45 31.06 -1.81 -2.25
C ARG A 45 31.58 -1.90 -0.81
N ALA A 46 32.13 -0.79 -0.30
CA ALA A 46 32.58 -0.68 1.08
C ALA A 46 31.46 -0.89 2.10
N ASP A 47 30.21 -0.53 1.75
CA ASP A 47 29.05 -0.77 2.63
C ASP A 47 28.76 -2.27 2.75
N ALA A 48 28.85 -3.00 1.63
CA ALA A 48 28.67 -4.45 1.64
C ALA A 48 29.78 -5.15 2.44
N GLU A 49 31.03 -4.77 2.23
CA GLU A 49 32.18 -5.32 2.95
C GLU A 49 32.07 -5.06 4.47
N ARG A 50 31.71 -3.85 4.86
CA ARG A 50 31.46 -3.49 6.26
C ARG A 50 30.28 -4.27 6.85
N PHE A 51 29.20 -4.42 6.08
CA PHE A 51 28.01 -5.16 6.54
C PHE A 51 28.33 -6.62 6.84
N VAL A 52 28.89 -7.38 5.88
CA VAL A 52 29.16 -8.81 6.06
C VAL A 52 30.33 -9.10 7.02
N GLY A 53 31.24 -8.15 7.18
CA GLY A 53 32.42 -8.28 8.08
C GLY A 53 32.13 -7.78 9.49
N GLU A 54 32.27 -6.47 9.69
CA GLU A 54 32.26 -5.84 11.02
C GLU A 54 30.88 -5.87 11.67
N PHE A 55 29.85 -5.40 10.94
CA PHE A 55 28.51 -5.24 11.52
C PHE A 55 27.91 -6.57 11.95
N THR A 56 27.94 -7.59 11.09
CA THR A 56 27.32 -8.88 11.42
C THR A 56 28.09 -9.60 12.51
N SER A 57 29.42 -9.57 12.50
CA SER A 57 30.27 -10.18 13.55
C SER A 57 30.02 -9.55 14.91
N ALA A 58 29.97 -8.21 14.98
CA ALA A 58 29.69 -7.49 16.22
C ALA A 58 28.28 -7.80 16.75
N ALA A 59 27.28 -7.87 15.85
CA ALA A 59 25.89 -8.15 16.22
C ALA A 59 25.76 -9.56 16.87
N TRP A 60 26.39 -10.58 16.30
CA TRP A 60 26.42 -11.93 16.88
C TRP A 60 27.16 -11.96 18.21
N ALA A 61 28.33 -11.30 18.33
CA ALA A 61 29.13 -11.26 19.54
C ALA A 61 28.39 -10.61 20.70
N THR A 62 27.76 -9.47 20.46
CA THR A 62 26.98 -8.72 21.48
C THR A 62 25.57 -9.28 21.71
N ARG A 63 25.13 -10.24 20.92
CA ARG A 63 23.75 -10.78 20.93
C ARG A 63 22.67 -9.72 20.70
N SER A 64 23.01 -8.61 20.05
CA SER A 64 22.07 -7.53 19.75
C SER A 64 21.23 -7.78 18.51
N ALA A 65 21.72 -8.63 17.60
CA ALA A 65 21.02 -9.05 16.41
C ALA A 65 21.54 -10.41 15.90
N ALA A 66 20.79 -11.07 15.03
CA ALA A 66 21.16 -12.28 14.31
C ALA A 66 20.94 -12.08 12.80
N PRO A 67 21.79 -11.30 12.12
CA PRO A 67 21.67 -11.10 10.69
C PRO A 67 22.09 -12.35 9.92
N LEU A 68 21.22 -12.84 9.03
CA LEU A 68 21.41 -14.06 8.26
C LEU A 68 21.24 -13.78 6.75
N GLY A 69 22.07 -14.41 5.94
CA GLY A 69 21.91 -14.50 4.51
C GLY A 69 21.06 -15.71 4.12
N VAL A 70 20.27 -15.58 3.08
CA VAL A 70 19.44 -16.64 2.50
C VAL A 70 20.04 -17.05 1.16
N PHE A 71 20.46 -18.30 1.05
CA PHE A 71 21.16 -18.85 -0.11
C PHE A 71 20.39 -20.03 -0.69
N HIS A 72 20.56 -20.26 -1.99
CA HIS A 72 20.12 -21.50 -2.61
C HIS A 72 21.11 -22.61 -2.20
N GLN A 73 20.61 -23.68 -1.60
CA GLN A 73 21.44 -24.72 -0.97
C GLN A 73 22.45 -25.36 -1.95
N ALA A 74 22.02 -25.69 -3.15
CA ALA A 74 22.86 -26.42 -4.10
C ALA A 74 23.85 -25.52 -4.85
N SER A 75 23.48 -24.29 -5.20
CA SER A 75 24.35 -23.39 -6.00
C SER A 75 25.14 -22.38 -5.17
N GLY A 76 24.74 -22.14 -3.92
CA GLY A 76 25.30 -21.07 -3.10
C GLY A 76 24.88 -19.65 -3.52
N GLU A 77 23.96 -19.51 -4.49
CA GLU A 77 23.46 -18.21 -4.96
C GLU A 77 22.77 -17.45 -3.82
N LEU A 78 23.11 -16.18 -3.64
CA LEU A 78 22.42 -15.30 -2.70
C LEU A 78 21.00 -15.02 -3.19
N LEU A 79 20.02 -15.31 -2.36
CA LEU A 79 18.59 -15.06 -2.65
C LEU A 79 18.02 -13.90 -1.83
N GLY A 80 18.67 -13.53 -0.72
CA GLY A 80 18.20 -12.42 0.12
C GLY A 80 18.85 -12.41 1.50
N SER A 81 18.24 -11.62 2.37
CA SER A 81 18.57 -11.53 3.80
C SER A 81 17.30 -11.76 4.61
N ASN A 82 17.45 -12.47 5.71
CA ASN A 82 16.43 -12.59 6.74
C ASN A 82 17.14 -12.69 8.09
N GLY A 83 16.56 -12.11 9.14
CA GLY A 83 17.24 -12.17 10.42
C GLY A 83 16.50 -11.43 11.51
N LEU A 84 17.09 -11.47 12.70
CA LEU A 84 16.59 -10.79 13.87
C LEU A 84 17.43 -9.55 14.17
N GLY A 85 16.77 -8.40 14.28
CA GLY A 85 17.33 -7.17 14.78
C GLY A 85 16.80 -6.85 16.17
N SER A 86 17.42 -5.85 16.84
CA SER A 86 16.91 -5.28 18.09
C SER A 86 16.55 -6.35 19.14
N ILE A 87 17.38 -7.37 19.29
CA ILE A 87 17.16 -8.43 20.28
C ILE A 87 17.19 -7.80 21.68
N ASN A 88 16.06 -7.90 22.41
CA ASN A 88 15.88 -7.32 23.72
C ASN A 88 15.67 -8.44 24.76
N SER A 89 16.72 -8.74 25.52
CA SER A 89 16.68 -9.79 26.56
C SER A 89 15.72 -9.47 27.70
N ALA A 90 15.53 -8.19 28.05
CA ALA A 90 14.61 -7.81 29.13
C ALA A 90 13.14 -8.00 28.75
N ARG A 91 12.82 -7.89 27.45
CA ARG A 91 11.48 -8.12 26.90
C ARG A 91 11.33 -9.48 26.22
N ASN A 92 12.38 -10.25 26.19
CA ASN A 92 12.48 -11.53 25.48
C ASN A 92 11.90 -11.49 24.05
N SER A 93 12.30 -10.47 23.29
CA SER A 93 11.73 -10.18 21.97
C SER A 93 12.80 -9.73 20.96
N ALA A 94 12.48 -9.82 19.67
CA ALA A 94 13.32 -9.31 18.59
C ALA A 94 12.45 -8.75 17.46
N GLU A 95 13.05 -7.94 16.59
CA GLU A 95 12.45 -7.52 15.33
C GLU A 95 12.91 -8.41 14.18
N LEU A 96 11.99 -8.96 13.40
CA LEU A 96 12.30 -9.76 12.23
C LEU A 96 12.25 -8.87 10.97
N GLY A 97 13.36 -8.85 10.23
CA GLY A 97 13.52 -8.07 9.02
C GLY A 97 14.07 -8.89 7.86
N TYR A 98 13.74 -8.50 6.62
CA TYR A 98 14.16 -9.19 5.41
C TYR A 98 14.18 -8.29 4.17
N TRP A 99 14.98 -8.70 3.20
CA TRP A 99 14.90 -8.28 1.81
C TRP A 99 15.18 -9.47 0.88
N THR A 100 14.70 -9.40 -0.36
CA THR A 100 14.89 -10.44 -1.38
C THR A 100 15.61 -9.85 -2.57
N ALA A 101 16.64 -10.53 -3.02
CA ALA A 101 17.40 -10.16 -4.22
C ALA A 101 16.45 -10.08 -5.44
N PRO A 102 16.63 -9.13 -6.38
CA PRO A 102 15.73 -8.95 -7.51
C PRO A 102 15.47 -10.24 -8.30
N TRP A 103 16.51 -11.04 -8.50
CA TRP A 103 16.44 -12.31 -9.25
C TRP A 103 15.75 -13.45 -8.50
N ALA A 104 15.48 -13.28 -7.20
CA ALA A 104 14.82 -14.29 -6.36
C ALA A 104 13.38 -13.93 -5.96
N ARG A 105 12.88 -12.78 -6.41
CA ARG A 105 11.51 -12.32 -6.13
C ARG A 105 10.46 -13.23 -6.80
N GLY A 106 9.26 -13.28 -6.20
CA GLY A 106 8.15 -14.10 -6.73
C GLY A 106 8.27 -15.60 -6.50
N ARG A 107 9.41 -16.08 -5.95
CA ARG A 107 9.71 -17.50 -5.73
C ARG A 107 9.40 -18.01 -4.31
N GLY A 108 8.76 -17.20 -3.47
CA GLY A 108 8.41 -17.58 -2.08
C GLY A 108 9.55 -17.56 -1.07
N VAL A 109 10.76 -17.15 -1.49
CA VAL A 109 12.00 -17.16 -0.67
C VAL A 109 11.80 -16.41 0.66
N ALA A 110 11.31 -15.16 0.62
CA ALA A 110 11.11 -14.37 1.83
C ALA A 110 10.17 -15.06 2.83
N LEU A 111 9.07 -15.64 2.35
CA LEU A 111 8.09 -16.31 3.21
C LEU A 111 8.71 -17.58 3.87
N ALA A 112 9.37 -18.41 3.08
CA ALA A 112 10.01 -19.63 3.59
C ALA A 112 11.09 -19.30 4.64
N ALA A 113 11.95 -18.31 4.33
CA ALA A 113 13.00 -17.86 5.25
C ALA A 113 12.40 -17.23 6.53
N THR A 114 11.36 -16.40 6.41
CA THR A 114 10.70 -15.79 7.57
C THR A 114 10.11 -16.83 8.52
N ARG A 115 9.44 -17.85 7.98
CA ARG A 115 8.91 -18.96 8.80
C ARG A 115 10.02 -19.75 9.51
N ALA A 116 11.09 -20.06 8.79
CA ALA A 116 12.21 -20.82 9.34
C ALA A 116 12.93 -20.04 10.45
N VAL A 117 13.23 -18.75 10.22
CA VAL A 117 13.87 -17.88 11.24
C VAL A 117 12.94 -17.64 12.43
N ALA A 118 11.66 -17.44 12.22
CA ALA A 118 10.69 -17.29 13.31
C ALA A 118 10.58 -18.58 14.15
N THR A 119 10.52 -19.73 13.50
CA THR A 119 10.52 -21.03 14.20
C THR A 119 11.78 -21.21 15.04
N TRP A 120 12.96 -20.93 14.48
CA TRP A 120 14.24 -20.98 15.21
C TRP A 120 14.25 -20.01 16.40
N ALA A 121 13.75 -18.78 16.20
CA ALA A 121 13.67 -17.79 17.27
C ALA A 121 12.83 -18.28 18.46
N PHE A 122 11.69 -18.91 18.19
CA PHE A 122 10.82 -19.42 19.24
C PHE A 122 11.30 -20.74 19.86
N THR A 123 11.84 -21.66 19.07
CA THR A 123 12.22 -22.99 19.56
C THR A 123 13.61 -23.03 20.21
N THR A 124 14.58 -22.31 19.63
CA THR A 124 15.99 -22.34 20.06
C THR A 124 16.33 -21.15 20.93
N LEU A 125 16.02 -19.92 20.51
CA LEU A 125 16.29 -18.72 21.31
C LEU A 125 15.25 -18.51 22.42
N ARG A 126 14.12 -19.23 22.38
CA ARG A 126 13.02 -19.15 23.36
C ARG A 126 12.47 -17.74 23.51
N LEU A 127 12.42 -16.97 22.40
CA LEU A 127 11.78 -15.65 22.43
C LEU A 127 10.26 -15.77 22.62
N ASP A 128 9.68 -14.82 23.35
CA ASP A 128 8.25 -14.76 23.60
C ASP A 128 7.50 -14.00 22.51
N ARG A 129 8.21 -13.17 21.72
CA ARG A 129 7.58 -12.30 20.72
C ARG A 129 8.57 -11.92 19.63
N LEU A 130 8.11 -11.99 18.39
CA LEU A 130 8.73 -11.29 17.26
C LEU A 130 7.88 -10.08 16.88
N THR A 131 8.54 -8.99 16.55
CA THR A 131 7.92 -7.79 15.96
C THR A 131 8.34 -7.69 14.51
N TRP A 132 7.53 -7.01 13.73
CA TRP A 132 7.81 -6.66 12.34
C TRP A 132 7.28 -5.27 12.08
N SER A 133 8.01 -4.49 11.28
CA SER A 133 7.56 -3.20 10.79
C SER A 133 7.93 -3.01 9.32
N ALA A 134 7.11 -2.29 8.58
CA ALA A 134 7.40 -1.87 7.22
C ALA A 134 6.77 -0.52 6.92
N GLU A 135 7.45 0.32 6.14
CA GLU A 135 6.89 1.58 5.67
C GLU A 135 5.55 1.34 4.95
N ILE A 136 4.57 2.21 5.22
CA ILE A 136 3.25 2.17 4.56
C ILE A 136 3.43 2.32 3.06
N GLY A 137 2.84 1.39 2.30
CA GLY A 137 3.04 1.26 0.85
C GLY A 137 3.91 0.07 0.46
N ASN A 138 4.73 -0.49 1.38
CA ASN A 138 5.47 -1.72 1.11
C ASN A 138 4.55 -2.95 1.19
N GLN A 139 3.60 -3.04 0.25
CA GLN A 139 2.60 -4.10 0.20
C GLN A 139 3.24 -5.50 0.08
N ALA A 140 4.38 -5.61 -0.60
CA ALA A 140 5.10 -6.88 -0.73
C ALA A 140 5.59 -7.40 0.63
N SER A 141 6.21 -6.55 1.44
CA SER A 141 6.63 -6.92 2.80
C SER A 141 5.44 -7.23 3.69
N ARG A 142 4.38 -6.40 3.63
CA ARG A 142 3.13 -6.65 4.37
C ARG A 142 2.55 -8.03 4.07
N LEU A 143 2.51 -8.42 2.80
CA LEU A 143 1.99 -9.72 2.38
C LEU A 143 2.83 -10.90 2.92
N VAL A 144 4.16 -10.78 2.91
CA VAL A 144 5.05 -11.80 3.49
C VAL A 144 4.78 -11.97 4.99
N ALA A 145 4.68 -10.87 5.75
CA ALA A 145 4.41 -10.91 7.17
C ALA A 145 3.05 -11.58 7.48
N LEU A 146 1.98 -11.19 6.79
CA LEU A 146 0.65 -11.77 6.95
C LEU A 146 0.63 -13.28 6.62
N ARG A 147 1.33 -13.69 5.56
CA ARG A 147 1.46 -15.10 5.16
C ARG A 147 2.30 -15.93 6.12
N ALA A 148 3.19 -15.30 6.86
CA ALA A 148 4.00 -15.96 7.88
C ALA A 148 3.25 -16.13 9.22
N GLY A 149 2.14 -15.40 9.42
CA GLY A 149 1.30 -15.45 10.62
C GLY A 149 1.34 -14.17 11.46
N PHE A 150 2.12 -13.16 11.08
CA PHE A 150 2.13 -11.90 11.80
C PHE A 150 0.74 -11.26 11.83
N GLN A 151 0.35 -10.80 13.00
CA GLN A 151 -0.84 -10.01 13.21
C GLN A 151 -0.48 -8.53 13.12
N ILE A 152 -0.91 -7.85 12.06
CA ILE A 152 -0.70 -6.41 11.85
C ILE A 152 -1.90 -5.68 12.44
N ARG A 153 -1.69 -4.91 13.53
CA ARG A 153 -2.77 -4.33 14.33
C ARG A 153 -2.70 -2.81 14.44
N GLY A 154 -1.75 -2.17 13.75
CA GLY A 154 -1.63 -0.72 13.87
C GLY A 154 -0.63 -0.10 12.92
N GLU A 155 -0.63 1.22 12.97
CA GLU A 155 0.31 2.08 12.28
C GLU A 155 1.08 2.89 13.32
N GLN A 156 2.36 3.09 13.09
CA GLN A 156 3.19 4.00 13.89
C GLN A 156 3.56 5.21 13.05
N ARG A 157 3.28 6.39 13.58
CA ARG A 157 3.69 7.64 12.95
C ARG A 157 5.16 7.90 13.25
N MET A 158 5.92 8.25 12.22
CA MET A 158 7.34 8.66 12.31
C MET A 158 8.25 7.68 13.09
N ALA A 159 7.89 6.38 13.11
CA ALA A 159 8.55 5.40 13.95
C ALA A 159 9.94 5.03 13.46
N GLN A 160 10.15 4.98 12.14
CA GLN A 160 11.41 4.51 11.58
C GLN A 160 12.28 5.67 11.11
N PRO A 161 13.52 5.81 11.63
CA PRO A 161 14.50 6.66 10.98
C PRO A 161 14.81 6.06 9.60
N HIS A 162 14.60 6.85 8.56
CA HIS A 162 14.96 6.50 7.20
C HIS A 162 15.92 7.56 6.67
N PRO A 163 16.88 7.25 5.78
CA PRO A 163 17.77 8.27 5.18
C PRO A 163 17.03 9.44 4.53
N ARG A 164 15.77 9.22 4.13
CA ARG A 164 14.86 10.23 3.55
C ARG A 164 13.88 10.84 4.55
N GLY A 165 14.18 10.82 5.85
CA GLY A 165 13.31 11.32 6.91
C GLY A 165 12.45 10.22 7.54
N ARG A 166 11.77 10.56 8.63
CA ARG A 166 10.93 9.61 9.37
C ARG A 166 9.70 9.22 8.55
N ARG A 167 9.34 7.93 8.57
CA ARG A 167 8.23 7.36 7.80
C ARG A 167 7.18 6.72 8.70
N GLU A 168 5.95 6.76 8.24
CA GLU A 168 4.85 5.99 8.84
C GLU A 168 5.00 4.52 8.49
N SER A 169 4.72 3.64 9.43
CA SER A 169 4.94 2.21 9.26
C SER A 169 3.77 1.39 9.78
N TRP A 170 3.42 0.32 9.08
CA TRP A 170 2.66 -0.75 9.67
C TRP A 170 3.50 -1.48 10.70
N VAL A 171 2.85 -1.92 11.78
CA VAL A 171 3.49 -2.72 12.83
C VAL A 171 2.71 -3.99 13.09
N GLY A 172 3.44 -5.07 13.27
CA GLY A 172 2.87 -6.38 13.55
C GLY A 172 3.68 -7.15 14.58
N SER A 173 3.06 -8.18 15.11
CA SER A 173 3.71 -9.12 16.02
C SER A 173 3.35 -10.55 15.68
N LEU A 174 4.23 -11.48 16.07
CA LEU A 174 4.07 -12.91 15.97
C LEU A 174 4.46 -13.53 17.31
N LEU A 175 3.65 -14.46 17.79
CA LEU A 175 3.89 -15.19 19.04
C LEU A 175 4.20 -16.66 18.77
N PRO A 176 4.78 -17.38 19.76
CA PRO A 176 4.97 -18.83 19.67
C PRO A 176 3.66 -19.54 19.32
N GLY A 177 3.70 -20.42 18.33
CA GLY A 177 2.52 -21.15 17.84
C GLY A 177 1.72 -20.44 16.74
N GLU A 178 1.99 -19.17 16.43
CA GLU A 178 1.30 -18.43 15.37
C GLU A 178 1.99 -18.53 13.99
N VAL A 179 3.17 -19.13 13.91
CA VAL A 179 3.84 -19.36 12.61
C VAL A 179 2.98 -20.27 11.76
N THR A 180 2.46 -19.75 10.66
CA THR A 180 1.55 -20.51 9.79
C THR A 180 2.32 -21.48 8.89
N ALA A 181 1.97 -22.77 8.88
CA ALA A 181 2.53 -23.74 7.94
C ALA A 181 1.97 -23.53 6.51
N THR A 182 0.70 -23.20 6.41
CA THR A 182 -0.01 -22.93 5.14
C THR A 182 -0.33 -21.45 4.97
N ILE A 183 -0.54 -21.01 3.75
CA ILE A 183 -0.98 -19.64 3.47
C ILE A 183 -2.47 -19.54 3.79
N PRO A 184 -2.92 -18.61 4.66
CA PRO A 184 -4.34 -18.38 4.90
C PRO A 184 -5.08 -18.02 3.59
N ALA A 185 -6.31 -18.51 3.43
CA ALA A 185 -7.07 -18.39 2.17
C ALA A 185 -7.18 -16.94 1.67
N GLN A 186 -7.39 -15.98 2.58
CA GLN A 186 -7.47 -14.55 2.22
C GLN A 186 -6.16 -13.97 1.66
N TYR A 187 -5.03 -14.62 1.91
CA TYR A 187 -3.71 -14.21 1.41
C TYR A 187 -3.15 -15.15 0.35
N ALA A 188 -3.95 -16.12 -0.10
CA ALA A 188 -3.54 -17.08 -1.14
C ALA A 188 -3.39 -16.37 -2.50
N PRO A 189 -2.55 -16.91 -3.40
CA PRO A 189 -2.48 -16.43 -4.79
C PRO A 189 -3.88 -16.36 -5.42
N GLY A 190 -4.17 -15.26 -6.11
CA GLY A 190 -5.49 -15.03 -6.73
C GLY A 190 -6.55 -14.42 -5.82
N SER A 191 -6.32 -14.37 -4.49
CA SER A 191 -7.26 -13.70 -3.59
C SER A 191 -7.35 -12.20 -3.87
N ARG A 192 -8.47 -11.57 -3.49
CA ARG A 192 -8.70 -10.14 -3.64
C ARG A 192 -7.61 -9.32 -2.93
N PHE A 193 -7.23 -9.72 -1.72
CA PHE A 193 -6.14 -9.06 -0.98
C PHE A 193 -4.84 -9.04 -1.77
N VAL A 194 -4.43 -10.19 -2.35
CA VAL A 194 -3.17 -10.29 -3.12
C VAL A 194 -3.25 -9.48 -4.40
N ARG A 195 -4.38 -9.48 -5.08
CA ARG A 195 -4.62 -8.64 -6.26
C ARG A 195 -4.45 -7.17 -5.92
N ARG A 196 -5.07 -6.68 -4.86
CA ARG A 196 -4.95 -5.29 -4.40
C ARG A 196 -3.55 -4.94 -3.93
N ALA A 197 -2.88 -5.83 -3.20
CA ALA A 197 -1.49 -5.61 -2.81
C ALA A 197 -0.59 -5.41 -4.04
N GLY A 198 -0.86 -6.10 -5.14
CA GLY A 198 -0.17 -5.89 -6.42
C GLY A 198 -0.49 -4.52 -7.05
N VAL A 199 -1.76 -4.13 -7.06
CA VAL A 199 -2.20 -2.82 -7.61
C VAL A 199 -1.62 -1.67 -6.79
N PHE A 200 -1.85 -1.66 -5.48
CA PHE A 200 -1.43 -0.57 -4.59
C PHE A 200 0.07 -0.58 -4.27
N GLY A 201 0.77 -1.66 -4.58
CA GLY A 201 2.24 -1.73 -4.53
C GLY A 201 2.94 -1.14 -5.76
N ALA A 202 2.18 -0.80 -6.81
CA ALA A 202 2.64 -0.12 -8.02
C ALA A 202 2.19 1.35 -8.03
N PRO A 203 2.77 2.21 -8.88
CA PRO A 203 2.25 3.56 -9.09
C PRO A 203 0.80 3.55 -9.61
N PRO A 204 -0.01 4.59 -9.31
CA PRO A 204 -1.35 4.74 -9.87
C PRO A 204 -1.33 4.69 -11.41
N PRO A 205 -2.25 3.94 -12.04
CA PRO A 205 -2.32 3.86 -13.51
C PRO A 205 -2.82 5.17 -14.11
N VAL A 206 -2.59 5.32 -15.41
CA VAL A 206 -3.28 6.33 -16.23
C VAL A 206 -4.43 5.63 -16.93
N LEU A 207 -5.66 6.17 -16.80
CA LEU A 207 -6.86 5.61 -17.42
C LEU A 207 -7.38 6.57 -18.50
N SER A 208 -7.69 6.04 -19.66
CA SER A 208 -8.30 6.81 -20.77
C SER A 208 -9.76 7.14 -20.47
N LEU A 209 -10.25 8.25 -21.02
CA LEU A 209 -11.66 8.65 -20.94
C LEU A 209 -12.32 8.39 -22.29
N ASP A 210 -13.41 7.61 -22.28
CA ASP A 210 -14.18 7.37 -23.47
C ASP A 210 -15.13 8.55 -23.79
N GLY A 211 -15.16 8.97 -25.04
CA GLY A 211 -16.07 10.00 -25.54
C GLY A 211 -15.70 11.45 -25.21
N VAL A 212 -14.62 11.67 -24.44
CA VAL A 212 -14.07 13.01 -24.18
C VAL A 212 -12.56 13.00 -24.26
N PRO A 213 -11.92 14.10 -24.74
CA PRO A 213 -10.46 14.16 -24.74
C PRO A 213 -9.94 14.34 -23.31
N GLY A 214 -8.95 13.53 -22.93
CA GLY A 214 -8.34 13.59 -21.60
C GLY A 214 -8.11 12.22 -20.97
N ARG A 215 -7.76 12.24 -19.69
CA ARG A 215 -7.41 11.01 -18.94
C ARG A 215 -7.59 11.19 -17.44
N LEU A 216 -7.57 10.07 -16.72
CA LEU A 216 -7.37 10.03 -15.28
C LEU A 216 -5.91 9.74 -15.00
N ARG A 217 -5.31 10.53 -14.13
CA ARG A 217 -3.95 10.31 -13.61
C ARG A 217 -3.86 10.66 -12.14
N ALA A 218 -2.80 10.24 -11.48
CA ALA A 218 -2.53 10.73 -10.13
C ALA A 218 -2.49 12.27 -10.12
N PRO A 219 -3.14 12.94 -9.16
CA PRO A 219 -2.98 14.36 -8.95
C PRO A 219 -1.53 14.71 -8.61
N ALA A 220 -1.10 15.90 -8.96
CA ALA A 220 0.27 16.38 -8.75
C ALA A 220 0.28 17.82 -8.23
N GLU A 221 1.43 18.27 -7.73
CA GLU A 221 1.62 19.62 -7.18
C GLU A 221 1.15 20.73 -8.15
N ARG A 222 1.35 20.54 -9.45
CA ARG A 222 0.86 21.47 -10.51
C ARG A 222 -0.67 21.64 -10.55
N ASP A 223 -1.43 20.74 -9.91
CA ASP A 223 -2.90 20.79 -9.89
C ASP A 223 -3.45 21.61 -8.71
N LEU A 224 -2.62 21.98 -7.73
CA LEU A 224 -3.04 22.61 -6.45
C LEU A 224 -3.92 23.83 -6.64
N ASP A 225 -3.51 24.77 -7.50
CA ASP A 225 -4.28 25.99 -7.77
C ASP A 225 -5.64 25.67 -8.40
N ALA A 226 -5.69 24.70 -9.30
CA ALA A 226 -6.93 24.32 -9.98
C ALA A 226 -7.87 23.56 -9.02
N VAL A 227 -7.33 22.68 -8.16
CA VAL A 227 -8.09 22.01 -7.09
C VAL A 227 -8.67 23.04 -6.14
N THR A 228 -7.86 24.00 -5.68
CA THR A 228 -8.29 25.09 -4.79
C THR A 228 -9.46 25.86 -5.39
N ARG A 229 -9.32 26.35 -6.61
CA ARG A 229 -10.38 27.10 -7.30
C ARG A 229 -11.65 26.27 -7.54
N ALA A 230 -11.50 24.98 -7.89
CA ALA A 230 -12.63 24.09 -8.10
C ALA A 230 -13.42 23.83 -6.80
N CYS A 231 -12.71 23.72 -5.66
CA CYS A 231 -13.33 23.49 -4.35
C CYS A 231 -13.88 24.78 -3.70
N GLN A 232 -13.37 25.97 -4.07
CA GLN A 232 -13.89 27.26 -3.62
C GLN A 232 -15.20 27.65 -4.34
N ASP A 233 -15.56 26.96 -5.42
CA ASP A 233 -16.84 27.20 -6.11
C ASP A 233 -18.02 26.87 -5.21
N ALA A 234 -19.02 27.76 -5.18
CA ALA A 234 -20.18 27.66 -4.29
C ALA A 234 -20.99 26.37 -4.49
N GLU A 235 -21.19 25.95 -5.75
CA GLU A 235 -21.89 24.69 -6.05
C GLU A 235 -21.06 23.46 -5.65
N SER A 236 -19.74 23.49 -5.81
CA SER A 236 -18.84 22.45 -5.31
C SER A 236 -18.94 22.34 -3.79
N ALA A 237 -18.87 23.46 -3.07
CA ALA A 237 -19.02 23.49 -1.62
C ALA A 237 -20.41 23.03 -1.17
N ARG A 238 -21.46 23.35 -1.91
CA ARG A 238 -22.83 22.96 -1.59
C ARG A 238 -23.05 21.46 -1.65
N TRP A 239 -22.46 20.78 -2.64
CA TRP A 239 -22.79 19.40 -2.98
C TRP A 239 -21.73 18.36 -2.58
N THR A 240 -20.67 18.79 -1.93
CA THR A 240 -19.58 17.88 -1.50
C THR A 240 -19.26 18.08 -0.02
N THR A 241 -18.36 17.24 0.48
CA THR A 241 -17.83 17.31 1.86
C THR A 241 -16.57 18.17 1.99
N VAL A 242 -16.15 18.87 0.92
CA VAL A 242 -14.97 19.75 0.99
C VAL A 242 -15.10 20.78 2.12
N PRO A 243 -14.01 21.16 2.79
CA PRO A 243 -14.02 22.25 3.78
C PRO A 243 -14.66 23.54 3.21
N ALA A 244 -15.30 24.31 4.08
CA ALA A 244 -15.84 25.62 3.69
C ALA A 244 -15.62 26.61 4.85
N PRO A 245 -14.82 27.68 4.66
CA PRO A 245 -14.14 28.04 3.39
C PRO A 245 -12.98 27.08 3.05
N TYR A 246 -12.76 26.82 1.75
CA TYR A 246 -11.66 25.98 1.27
C TYR A 246 -10.38 26.80 1.13
N GLN A 247 -9.29 26.33 1.72
CA GLN A 247 -8.01 27.02 1.73
C GLN A 247 -6.99 26.30 0.80
N PRO A 248 -5.95 26.98 0.30
CA PRO A 248 -4.87 26.32 -0.45
C PRO A 248 -4.21 25.16 0.30
N SER A 249 -4.06 25.28 1.61
CA SER A 249 -3.54 24.20 2.48
C SER A 249 -4.41 22.93 2.47
N ASP A 250 -5.73 23.06 2.23
CA ASP A 250 -6.61 21.90 2.10
C ASP A 250 -6.33 21.15 0.79
N ALA A 251 -5.99 21.88 -0.29
CA ALA A 251 -5.59 21.28 -1.55
C ALA A 251 -4.22 20.59 -1.42
N GLU A 252 -3.27 21.24 -0.75
CA GLU A 252 -1.95 20.64 -0.45
C GLU A 252 -2.12 19.32 0.31
N PHE A 253 -2.84 19.33 1.42
CA PHE A 253 -3.13 18.13 2.19
C PHE A 253 -3.82 17.05 1.35
N TYR A 254 -4.85 17.43 0.59
CA TYR A 254 -5.62 16.47 -0.22
C TYR A 254 -4.76 15.80 -1.30
N VAL A 255 -4.00 16.60 -2.06
CA VAL A 255 -3.21 16.13 -3.22
C VAL A 255 -1.91 15.46 -2.81
N LEU A 256 -1.19 16.01 -1.81
CA LEU A 256 0.17 15.59 -1.48
C LEU A 256 0.24 14.57 -0.33
N ASP A 257 -0.79 14.52 0.53
CA ASP A 257 -0.80 13.63 1.69
C ASP A 257 -1.96 12.64 1.67
N HIS A 258 -3.20 13.12 1.54
CA HIS A 258 -4.40 12.29 1.69
C HIS A 258 -4.51 11.23 0.58
N LEU A 259 -4.48 11.63 -0.68
CA LEU A 259 -4.63 10.70 -1.80
C LEU A 259 -3.44 9.72 -1.92
N PRO A 260 -2.17 10.17 -1.83
CA PRO A 260 -1.04 9.24 -1.77
C PRO A 260 -1.10 8.30 -0.57
N GLY A 261 -1.55 8.78 0.58
CA GLY A 261 -1.74 7.98 1.79
C GLY A 261 -2.82 6.91 1.63
N GLN A 262 -3.96 7.23 1.00
CA GLN A 262 -5.01 6.24 0.68
C GLN A 262 -4.48 5.14 -0.27
N TRP A 263 -3.76 5.55 -1.33
CA TRP A 263 -3.14 4.61 -2.26
C TRP A 263 -2.15 3.69 -1.55
N ALA A 264 -1.23 4.25 -0.78
CA ALA A 264 -0.22 3.47 -0.05
C ALA A 264 -0.85 2.45 0.91
N ARG A 265 -1.94 2.83 1.60
CA ARG A 265 -2.70 1.93 2.50
C ARG A 265 -3.55 0.90 1.77
N GLY A 266 -3.86 1.15 0.50
CA GLY A 266 -4.78 0.30 -0.27
C GLY A 266 -6.26 0.52 0.09
N THR A 267 -6.61 1.69 0.62
CA THR A 267 -7.97 2.04 1.05
C THR A 267 -8.76 2.84 0.02
N GLY A 268 -8.09 3.34 -1.01
CA GLY A 268 -8.76 4.10 -2.07
C GLY A 268 -7.81 4.54 -3.17
N ALA A 269 -8.39 5.01 -4.26
CA ALA A 269 -7.71 5.50 -5.44
C ALA A 269 -8.36 6.81 -5.91
N GLY A 270 -7.64 7.92 -5.76
CA GLY A 270 -8.08 9.23 -6.24
C GLY A 270 -7.29 9.67 -7.48
N PHE A 271 -8.01 10.20 -8.46
CA PHE A 271 -7.44 10.65 -9.74
C PHE A 271 -7.85 12.08 -10.06
N ALA A 272 -6.94 12.82 -10.65
CA ALA A 272 -7.28 14.03 -11.39
C ALA A 272 -7.93 13.65 -12.71
N ILE A 273 -9.06 14.28 -13.03
CA ILE A 273 -9.64 14.28 -14.36
C ILE A 273 -8.92 15.39 -15.12
N THR A 274 -8.34 15.09 -16.29
CA THR A 274 -7.64 16.09 -17.09
C THR A 274 -8.28 16.22 -18.48
N ASP A 275 -8.05 17.38 -19.11
CA ASP A 275 -8.38 17.60 -20.52
C ASP A 275 -7.26 17.08 -21.45
N ALA A 276 -7.39 17.38 -22.76
CA ALA A 276 -6.41 16.97 -23.77
C ALA A 276 -5.00 17.55 -23.53
N ASP A 277 -4.94 18.73 -22.92
CA ASP A 277 -3.69 19.44 -22.61
C ASP A 277 -3.12 19.04 -21.23
N ASP A 278 -3.65 17.98 -20.60
CA ASP A 278 -3.30 17.50 -19.26
C ASP A 278 -3.59 18.51 -18.12
N ARG A 279 -4.50 19.47 -18.34
CA ARG A 279 -4.94 20.43 -17.33
C ARG A 279 -6.04 19.85 -16.47
N TYR A 280 -5.99 20.09 -15.16
CA TYR A 280 -7.01 19.65 -14.22
C TYR A 280 -8.40 20.23 -14.53
N VAL A 281 -9.38 19.37 -14.67
CA VAL A 281 -10.79 19.72 -14.89
C VAL A 281 -11.75 19.10 -13.87
N GLY A 282 -11.21 18.33 -12.92
CA GLY A 282 -11.99 17.71 -11.85
C GLY A 282 -11.22 16.62 -11.12
N GLY A 283 -11.87 15.99 -10.15
CA GLY A 283 -11.38 14.83 -9.43
C GLY A 283 -12.41 13.72 -9.35
N VAL A 284 -11.95 12.48 -9.31
CA VAL A 284 -12.77 11.29 -9.07
C VAL A 284 -12.02 10.36 -8.14
N ASP A 285 -12.69 9.80 -7.16
CA ASP A 285 -12.12 8.85 -6.21
C ASP A 285 -13.00 7.63 -6.01
N LEU A 286 -12.36 6.49 -5.76
CA LEU A 286 -12.98 5.23 -5.44
C LEU A 286 -12.40 4.73 -4.12
N ARG A 287 -13.22 4.69 -3.09
CA ARG A 287 -12.87 4.24 -1.72
C ARG A 287 -13.32 2.81 -1.53
N VAL A 288 -12.47 1.98 -0.92
CA VAL A 288 -12.82 0.61 -0.56
C VAL A 288 -13.42 0.61 0.84
N HIS A 289 -14.57 -0.03 1.04
CA HIS A 289 -15.19 -0.14 2.35
C HIS A 289 -14.33 -0.97 3.30
N ALA A 290 -14.22 -0.53 4.56
CA ALA A 290 -13.42 -1.23 5.56
C ALA A 290 -14.07 -2.55 6.01
N ASP A 291 -15.39 -2.56 6.10
CA ASP A 291 -16.17 -3.69 6.62
C ASP A 291 -16.55 -4.72 5.53
N ASP A 292 -16.53 -4.29 4.26
CA ASP A 292 -16.81 -5.14 3.10
C ASP A 292 -15.85 -4.81 1.97
N ASP A 293 -14.84 -5.63 1.83
CA ASP A 293 -13.81 -5.44 0.82
C ASP A 293 -14.28 -5.73 -0.63
N GLY A 294 -15.50 -6.25 -0.83
CA GLY A 294 -16.18 -6.37 -2.13
C GLY A 294 -16.83 -5.07 -2.60
N VAL A 295 -17.01 -4.10 -1.69
CA VAL A 295 -17.74 -2.87 -1.97
C VAL A 295 -16.80 -1.67 -2.05
N GLY A 296 -17.01 -0.83 -3.07
CA GLY A 296 -16.39 0.49 -3.18
C GLY A 296 -17.45 1.60 -3.13
N GLU A 297 -17.02 2.83 -2.83
CA GLU A 297 -17.84 4.04 -2.90
C GLU A 297 -17.16 5.04 -3.83
N ILE A 298 -17.95 5.60 -4.76
CA ILE A 298 -17.48 6.57 -5.74
C ILE A 298 -17.77 8.01 -5.30
N GLY A 299 -16.76 8.88 -5.42
CA GLY A 299 -16.92 10.32 -5.29
C GLY A 299 -16.36 11.06 -6.51
N TYR A 300 -16.94 12.19 -6.89
CA TYR A 300 -16.43 13.02 -7.99
C TYR A 300 -16.84 14.48 -7.89
N LEU A 301 -16.01 15.33 -8.48
CA LEU A 301 -16.23 16.75 -8.62
C LEU A 301 -15.69 17.18 -9.98
N VAL A 302 -16.48 17.96 -10.74
CA VAL A 302 -16.01 18.61 -11.98
C VAL A 302 -15.92 20.11 -11.76
N ALA A 303 -14.78 20.68 -12.12
CA ALA A 303 -14.50 22.09 -11.99
C ALA A 303 -15.52 22.95 -12.78
N PRO A 304 -15.91 24.14 -12.29
CA PRO A 304 -16.92 25.00 -12.93
C PRO A 304 -16.67 25.23 -14.41
N TRP A 305 -15.43 25.44 -14.80
CA TRP A 305 -15.02 25.70 -16.20
C TRP A 305 -15.09 24.48 -17.13
N ALA A 306 -15.37 23.28 -16.59
CA ALA A 306 -15.42 22.03 -17.35
C ALA A 306 -16.80 21.33 -17.27
N ARG A 307 -17.76 21.87 -16.51
CA ARG A 307 -19.11 21.31 -16.41
C ARG A 307 -19.83 21.30 -17.77
N GLY A 308 -20.74 20.33 -17.95
CA GLY A 308 -21.51 20.18 -19.18
C GLY A 308 -20.78 19.58 -20.38
N ARG A 309 -19.49 19.23 -20.22
CA ARG A 309 -18.63 18.69 -21.31
C ARG A 309 -18.48 17.17 -21.31
N GLY A 310 -19.21 16.44 -20.47
CA GLY A 310 -19.17 14.96 -20.44
C GLY A 310 -18.05 14.34 -19.58
N TYR A 311 -17.20 15.13 -18.93
CA TYR A 311 -16.08 14.60 -18.12
C TYR A 311 -16.52 13.72 -16.95
N ALA A 312 -17.58 14.11 -16.21
CA ALA A 312 -18.03 13.34 -15.06
C ALA A 312 -18.44 11.90 -15.42
N PRO A 313 -19.39 11.66 -16.36
CA PRO A 313 -19.77 10.29 -16.68
C PRO A 313 -18.63 9.47 -17.30
N ALA A 314 -17.73 10.08 -18.10
CA ALA A 314 -16.57 9.39 -18.64
C ALA A 314 -15.59 8.97 -17.54
N ALA A 315 -15.28 9.85 -16.59
CA ALA A 315 -14.40 9.59 -15.47
C ALA A 315 -14.97 8.51 -14.54
N VAL A 316 -16.25 8.61 -14.18
CA VAL A 316 -16.93 7.64 -13.32
C VAL A 316 -16.95 6.26 -13.99
N ARG A 317 -17.27 6.18 -15.29
CA ARG A 317 -17.21 4.92 -16.04
C ARG A 317 -15.81 4.30 -16.04
N ALA A 318 -14.78 5.09 -16.34
CA ALA A 318 -13.40 4.61 -16.41
C ALA A 318 -12.90 4.07 -15.06
N ILE A 319 -13.13 4.79 -13.96
CA ILE A 319 -12.69 4.35 -12.63
C ILE A 319 -13.49 3.16 -12.12
N CYS A 320 -14.80 3.07 -12.39
CA CYS A 320 -15.63 1.92 -12.02
C CYS A 320 -15.18 0.66 -12.77
N ALA A 321 -14.96 0.75 -14.08
CA ALA A 321 -14.44 -0.36 -14.88
C ALA A 321 -13.08 -0.85 -14.34
N TRP A 322 -12.18 0.07 -14.03
CA TRP A 322 -10.90 -0.25 -13.41
C TRP A 322 -11.08 -0.86 -12.00
N GLY A 323 -11.97 -0.34 -11.19
CA GLY A 323 -12.25 -0.85 -9.85
C GLY A 323 -12.73 -2.31 -9.85
N PHE A 324 -13.63 -2.66 -10.78
CA PHE A 324 -14.07 -4.03 -10.96
C PHE A 324 -12.93 -4.94 -11.47
N ALA A 325 -12.23 -4.50 -12.52
CA ALA A 325 -11.20 -5.32 -13.16
C ALA A 325 -9.93 -5.46 -12.30
N ALA A 326 -9.42 -4.37 -11.74
CA ALA A 326 -8.14 -4.34 -11.02
C ALA A 326 -8.28 -4.64 -9.52
N LEU A 327 -9.26 -4.03 -8.84
CA LEU A 327 -9.44 -4.20 -7.40
C LEU A 327 -10.33 -5.40 -7.03
N GLY A 328 -11.03 -5.99 -8.01
CA GLY A 328 -11.96 -7.10 -7.79
C GLY A 328 -13.17 -6.68 -6.96
N LEU A 329 -13.63 -5.43 -7.13
CA LEU A 329 -14.89 -4.99 -6.54
C LEU A 329 -16.06 -5.76 -7.17
N GLU A 330 -17.09 -5.99 -6.40
CA GLU A 330 -18.32 -6.66 -6.81
C GLU A 330 -19.49 -5.67 -6.89
N ARG A 331 -19.36 -4.55 -6.19
CA ARG A 331 -20.36 -3.49 -6.13
C ARG A 331 -19.67 -2.14 -5.90
N ILE A 332 -20.17 -1.09 -6.55
CA ILE A 332 -19.77 0.29 -6.29
C ILE A 332 -21.01 1.06 -5.86
N ALA A 333 -20.99 1.60 -4.64
CA ALA A 333 -22.03 2.45 -4.09
C ALA A 333 -21.84 3.89 -4.52
N TRP A 334 -22.96 4.60 -4.67
CA TRP A 334 -23.01 6.02 -4.96
C TRP A 334 -24.04 6.67 -4.04
N TYR A 335 -23.66 7.84 -3.51
CA TYR A 335 -24.52 8.67 -2.69
C TYR A 335 -24.52 10.12 -3.22
N ALA A 336 -25.68 10.75 -3.29
CA ALA A 336 -25.78 12.18 -3.58
C ALA A 336 -26.88 12.82 -2.75
N TYR A 337 -26.60 13.99 -2.15
CA TYR A 337 -27.59 14.73 -1.37
C TYR A 337 -28.84 15.00 -2.21
N LEU A 338 -30.01 14.90 -1.59
CA LEU A 338 -31.28 15.21 -2.27
C LEU A 338 -31.26 16.61 -2.89
N GLY A 339 -31.66 16.70 -4.15
CA GLY A 339 -31.63 17.91 -4.94
C GLY A 339 -30.35 18.12 -5.77
N ASN A 340 -29.32 17.25 -5.62
CA ASN A 340 -28.17 17.25 -6.51
C ASN A 340 -28.49 16.49 -7.82
N ASP A 341 -29.43 17.01 -8.60
CA ASP A 341 -29.86 16.38 -9.86
C ASP A 341 -28.75 16.25 -10.89
N ALA A 342 -27.71 17.09 -10.81
CA ALA A 342 -26.54 16.97 -11.67
C ALA A 342 -25.77 15.67 -11.41
N SER A 343 -25.51 15.34 -10.14
CA SER A 343 -24.88 14.09 -9.75
C SER A 343 -25.75 12.87 -10.09
N ARG A 344 -27.07 12.95 -9.85
CA ARG A 344 -28.01 11.89 -10.20
C ARG A 344 -27.99 11.57 -11.70
N ARG A 345 -28.03 12.59 -12.57
CA ARG A 345 -27.93 12.39 -14.03
C ARG A 345 -26.60 11.74 -14.47
N VAL A 346 -25.51 12.02 -13.77
CA VAL A 346 -24.23 11.34 -14.04
C VAL A 346 -24.33 9.86 -13.69
N ALA A 347 -24.83 9.52 -12.50
CA ALA A 347 -24.99 8.15 -12.05
C ALA A 347 -25.90 7.35 -13.02
N GLU A 348 -27.05 7.90 -13.38
CA GLU A 348 -27.99 7.28 -14.34
C GLU A 348 -27.33 7.04 -15.73
N LYS A 349 -26.55 8.02 -16.24
CA LYS A 349 -25.82 7.88 -17.51
C LYS A 349 -24.73 6.80 -17.50
N VAL A 350 -24.17 6.50 -16.34
CA VAL A 350 -23.14 5.45 -16.19
C VAL A 350 -23.78 4.06 -16.03
N GLY A 351 -25.05 4.01 -15.60
CA GLY A 351 -25.78 2.76 -15.40
C GLY A 351 -26.05 2.42 -13.92
N PHE A 352 -25.84 3.37 -12.99
CA PHE A 352 -26.19 3.12 -11.59
C PHE A 352 -27.68 2.89 -11.43
N ALA A 353 -28.05 1.80 -10.78
CA ALA A 353 -29.41 1.54 -10.33
C ALA A 353 -29.71 2.41 -9.10
N MET A 354 -30.80 3.18 -9.14
CA MET A 354 -31.30 3.93 -7.99
C MET A 354 -32.05 2.99 -7.05
N GLU A 355 -31.58 2.86 -5.80
CA GLU A 355 -32.11 1.86 -4.85
C GLU A 355 -33.08 2.47 -3.84
N SER A 356 -32.73 3.65 -3.29
CA SER A 356 -33.54 4.26 -2.23
C SER A 356 -33.20 5.73 -2.00
N VAL A 357 -33.94 6.33 -1.06
CA VAL A 357 -33.60 7.57 -0.37
C VAL A 357 -33.24 7.22 1.07
N GLY A 358 -31.97 7.44 1.43
CA GLY A 358 -31.49 7.23 2.78
C GLY A 358 -31.69 8.49 3.64
N ARG A 359 -32.44 8.35 4.75
CA ARG A 359 -32.64 9.45 5.70
C ARG A 359 -31.38 9.64 6.56
N GLY A 360 -30.80 10.83 6.56
CA GLY A 360 -29.62 11.17 7.34
C GLY A 360 -28.41 10.25 7.08
N VAL A 361 -28.34 9.59 5.92
CA VAL A 361 -27.31 8.59 5.60
C VAL A 361 -25.94 9.22 5.38
N CYS A 362 -25.91 10.44 4.86
CA CYS A 362 -24.67 11.19 4.65
C CYS A 362 -24.42 12.20 5.77
N VAL A 363 -23.14 12.53 5.96
CA VAL A 363 -22.74 13.63 6.87
C VAL A 363 -22.04 14.71 6.06
N GLN A 364 -22.48 15.95 6.18
CA GLN A 364 -21.85 17.12 5.58
C GLN A 364 -21.56 18.15 6.68
N ARG A 365 -20.27 18.40 6.94
CA ARG A 365 -19.82 19.40 7.95
C ARG A 365 -20.49 19.24 9.32
N GLY A 366 -20.64 17.98 9.77
CA GLY A 366 -21.24 17.64 11.07
C GLY A 366 -22.77 17.49 11.05
N GLU A 367 -23.44 17.86 9.95
CA GLU A 367 -24.91 17.72 9.82
C GLU A 367 -25.28 16.48 9.01
N ARG A 368 -26.33 15.79 9.45
CA ARG A 368 -26.94 14.68 8.72
C ARG A 368 -27.75 15.19 7.53
N ARG A 369 -27.56 14.57 6.37
CA ARG A 369 -28.23 14.90 5.12
C ARG A 369 -28.89 13.65 4.53
N ASP A 370 -30.09 13.83 4.01
CA ASP A 370 -30.74 12.81 3.23
C ASP A 370 -30.10 12.73 1.85
N ALA A 371 -29.98 11.51 1.32
CA ALA A 371 -29.33 11.29 0.02
C ALA A 371 -30.04 10.21 -0.79
N TRP A 372 -29.96 10.33 -2.11
CA TRP A 372 -30.19 9.21 -2.99
C TRP A 372 -29.07 8.18 -2.80
N VAL A 373 -29.46 6.93 -2.82
CA VAL A 373 -28.55 5.78 -2.74
C VAL A 373 -28.69 4.97 -4.03
N GLY A 374 -27.58 4.69 -4.65
CA GLY A 374 -27.53 3.86 -5.85
C GLY A 374 -26.30 2.95 -5.85
N SER A 375 -26.33 2.00 -6.76
CA SER A 375 -25.21 1.07 -6.94
C SER A 375 -24.99 0.72 -8.39
N LEU A 376 -23.76 0.27 -8.65
CA LEU A 376 -23.33 -0.24 -9.94
C LEU A 376 -22.71 -1.61 -9.73
N LEU A 377 -23.11 -2.59 -10.51
CA LEU A 377 -22.51 -3.92 -10.59
C LEU A 377 -21.70 -4.06 -11.89
N PRO A 378 -20.77 -5.04 -11.97
CA PRO A 378 -19.99 -5.25 -13.19
C PRO A 378 -20.84 -5.39 -14.47
N ALA A 379 -22.00 -6.03 -14.36
CA ALA A 379 -22.92 -6.25 -15.49
C ALA A 379 -23.61 -4.97 -15.98
N ASP A 380 -23.69 -3.92 -15.15
CA ASP A 380 -24.39 -2.66 -15.49
C ASP A 380 -23.49 -1.72 -16.30
N LEU A 381 -22.19 -2.02 -16.40
CA LEU A 381 -21.20 -1.22 -17.15
C LEU A 381 -21.11 -1.57 -18.64
N ALA A 382 -21.88 -2.50 -19.11
CA ALA A 382 -21.82 -3.02 -20.49
C ALA A 382 -22.14 -1.99 -21.58
#